data_c5f7eab9a0be46c73fc2809b98bf10da
#
_entry.id   c5f7eab9a0be46c73fc2809b98bf10da
#
_cell.length_a   1.000
_cell.length_b   1.000
_cell.length_c   1.000
_cell.angle_alpha   90.00
_cell.angle_beta   90.00
_cell.angle_gamma   90.00
#
_symmetry.space_group_name_H-M   'P 1'
#
loop_
_entity.id
_entity.type
_entity.pdbx_description
1 polymer ?
#
loop_
_entity_poly.entity_id
_entity_poly.type
_entity_poly.pdbx_seq_one_letter_code
_entity_poly.pdbx_strand_id
1 'polypeptide(L)'
;PGSDLAAETAAAMAAASIVFKSDDPTYSATLLNHAKQLFSFAETYKGKYSDAITDAAGYYNSWSGYNDELVWGAIWLYRATGDATYLSKAESYYDNLGNQGQEPVKAYKWTIAWDDKSYGCYALLAKLTGKEKYKIDAERFLDYWTDGYNGSRITYTPGGLAFLDIWGSLRYAMNTAFVAAYYADAATSAAKTTKYLNFAKQQLHYALGSNPSNRSYVCGFGNNPPVNPHHRGAHGAWSNNVQGPPTETRHILYGALVGGPGSNDSYTDDRSNYTNNEVACDYNALFSGLLAKFVIDYGGTPLANFPVRETPKDEYFVEAKANATGTNFSEWSVWVYNHTAWPAREGSEYKFRLYVNISEGLAAGYTASNYVVQTNNAGVVNFTQLLAADAANGIYYTEVTFKPGTEIYPGGQQYDKKEAQMRISLPNAPASAWDPTNDPSWAGITSTLKQMPGIPMYVDGVKVFGNEPVPGQTVPVTGVTVSPTTLSLTVGQTSTLTATVSPANATNKNVTWSSSNTSVAT
;
A
#
# COMPACT_ATOMS: atom_id res chain seq x y z
N PRO A 1 18.99 22.03 19.18
CA PRO A 1 18.88 22.76 17.92
C PRO A 1 18.23 21.89 16.86
N GLY A 2 17.95 22.45 15.71
CA GLY A 2 17.21 21.83 14.60
C GLY A 2 16.70 22.93 13.69
N SER A 3 17.62 23.86 13.33
CA SER A 3 17.28 25.02 12.49
C SER A 3 16.83 24.60 11.09
N ASP A 4 17.43 23.56 10.56
CA ASP A 4 17.05 22.89 9.33
C ASP A 4 15.58 22.46 9.36
N LEU A 5 15.20 21.55 10.24
CA LEU A 5 13.84 21.05 10.38
C LEU A 5 12.82 22.15 10.71
N ALA A 6 13.19 23.07 11.62
CA ALA A 6 12.27 24.13 12.06
C ALA A 6 12.03 25.18 10.95
N ALA A 7 13.05 25.57 10.19
CA ALA A 7 12.92 26.53 9.10
C ALA A 7 12.21 25.93 7.88
N GLU A 8 12.44 24.65 7.57
CA GLU A 8 11.69 23.95 6.52
C GLU A 8 10.21 23.80 6.89
N THR A 9 9.91 23.41 8.12
CA THR A 9 8.52 23.35 8.61
C THR A 9 7.86 24.73 8.58
N ALA A 10 8.60 25.78 8.95
CA ALA A 10 8.10 27.15 8.83
C ALA A 10 7.76 27.52 7.39
N ALA A 11 8.62 27.14 6.43
CA ALA A 11 8.36 27.35 5.00
C ALA A 11 7.09 26.63 4.53
N ALA A 12 6.92 25.37 4.92
CA ALA A 12 5.75 24.58 4.59
C ALA A 12 4.44 25.19 5.16
N MET A 13 4.46 25.60 6.43
CA MET A 13 3.32 26.28 7.07
C MET A 13 3.03 27.63 6.44
N ALA A 14 4.05 28.42 6.11
CA ALA A 14 3.88 29.69 5.41
C ALA A 14 3.27 29.49 4.01
N ALA A 15 3.75 28.50 3.25
CA ALA A 15 3.17 28.15 1.95
C ALA A 15 1.71 27.70 2.08
N ALA A 16 1.41 26.82 3.03
CA ALA A 16 0.05 26.36 3.31
C ALA A 16 -0.87 27.52 3.72
N SER A 17 -0.37 28.49 4.49
CA SER A 17 -1.17 29.67 4.87
C SER A 17 -1.63 30.48 3.66
N ILE A 18 -0.83 30.53 2.59
CA ILE A 18 -1.21 31.19 1.33
C ILE A 18 -2.36 30.44 0.67
N VAL A 19 -2.27 29.10 0.64
CA VAL A 19 -3.29 28.25 0.00
C VAL A 19 -4.63 28.34 0.72
N PHE A 20 -4.65 28.28 2.05
CA PHE A 20 -5.88 28.31 2.84
C PHE A 20 -6.45 29.72 3.08
N LYS A 21 -5.77 30.77 2.61
CA LYS A 21 -6.14 32.16 2.94
C LYS A 21 -7.56 32.55 2.55
N SER A 22 -8.07 32.03 1.43
CA SER A 22 -9.46 32.32 0.98
C SER A 22 -10.48 31.38 1.60
N ASP A 23 -10.13 30.11 1.76
CA ASP A 23 -11.11 29.06 2.09
C ASP A 23 -11.27 28.87 3.61
N ASP A 24 -10.18 29.03 4.37
CA ASP A 24 -10.15 29.01 5.83
C ASP A 24 -9.17 30.04 6.39
N PRO A 25 -9.57 31.32 6.49
CA PRO A 25 -8.72 32.38 7.01
C PRO A 25 -8.22 32.15 8.44
N THR A 26 -8.99 31.46 9.28
CA THR A 26 -8.63 31.16 10.66
C THR A 26 -7.48 30.15 10.72
N TYR A 27 -7.59 29.07 9.95
CA TYR A 27 -6.53 28.07 9.84
C TYR A 27 -5.28 28.67 9.18
N SER A 28 -5.45 29.47 8.11
CA SER A 28 -4.37 30.22 7.49
C SER A 28 -3.59 31.08 8.49
N ALA A 29 -4.29 31.83 9.34
CA ALA A 29 -3.67 32.66 10.38
C ALA A 29 -2.92 31.82 11.43
N THR A 30 -3.47 30.66 11.82
CA THR A 30 -2.84 29.70 12.74
C THR A 30 -1.53 29.18 12.16
N LEU A 31 -1.57 28.72 10.90
CA LEU A 31 -0.38 28.23 10.19
C LEU A 31 0.72 29.31 10.11
N LEU A 32 0.34 30.52 9.73
CA LEU A 32 1.29 31.62 9.60
C LEU A 32 1.92 32.03 10.94
N ASN A 33 1.13 31.99 12.02
CA ASN A 33 1.66 32.26 13.36
C ASN A 33 2.70 31.21 13.78
N HIS A 34 2.42 29.93 13.58
CA HIS A 34 3.37 28.86 13.89
C HIS A 34 4.60 28.90 12.96
N ALA A 35 4.43 29.25 11.69
CA ALA A 35 5.55 29.46 10.79
C ALA A 35 6.54 30.52 11.30
N LYS A 36 6.02 31.66 11.79
CA LYS A 36 6.84 32.72 12.39
C LYS A 36 7.57 32.26 13.65
N GLN A 37 6.88 31.51 14.53
CA GLN A 37 7.45 30.97 15.77
C GLN A 37 8.59 29.99 15.47
N LEU A 38 8.36 29.03 14.56
CA LEU A 38 9.37 28.05 14.14
C LEU A 38 10.58 28.71 13.49
N PHE A 39 10.36 29.68 12.63
CA PHE A 39 11.46 30.42 12.01
C PHE A 39 12.27 31.20 13.03
N SER A 40 11.63 31.87 13.97
CA SER A 40 12.31 32.55 15.09
C SER A 40 13.12 31.57 15.95
N PHE A 41 12.59 30.37 16.20
CA PHE A 41 13.34 29.30 16.87
C PHE A 41 14.58 28.89 16.06
N ALA A 42 14.42 28.68 14.75
CA ALA A 42 15.52 28.28 13.84
C ALA A 42 16.66 29.32 13.83
N GLU A 43 16.33 30.62 13.84
CA GLU A 43 17.31 31.71 13.87
C GLU A 43 18.03 31.83 15.23
N THR A 44 17.30 31.56 16.32
CA THR A 44 17.81 31.73 17.69
C THR A 44 18.69 30.56 18.14
N TYR A 45 18.29 29.34 17.85
CA TYR A 45 18.94 28.12 18.34
C TYR A 45 19.61 27.34 17.21
N LYS A 46 20.54 28.00 16.53
CA LYS A 46 21.22 27.47 15.34
C LYS A 46 21.90 26.12 15.57
N GLY A 47 21.69 25.19 14.65
CA GLY A 47 22.28 23.86 14.66
C GLY A 47 21.43 22.86 13.88
N LYS A 48 22.05 21.75 13.49
CA LYS A 48 21.41 20.67 12.76
C LYS A 48 20.59 19.78 13.70
N TYR A 49 19.44 19.27 13.24
CA TYR A 49 18.66 18.32 14.03
C TYR A 49 19.41 16.99 14.23
N SER A 50 20.18 16.55 13.23
CA SER A 50 20.90 15.29 13.28
C SER A 50 22.06 15.28 14.30
N ASP A 51 22.58 16.46 14.69
CA ASP A 51 23.54 16.56 15.80
C ASP A 51 22.86 16.45 17.17
N ALA A 52 21.59 16.83 17.26
CA ALA A 52 20.79 16.78 18.49
C ALA A 52 20.04 15.44 18.66
N ILE A 53 19.62 14.82 17.56
CA ILE A 53 18.89 13.54 17.50
C ILE A 53 19.79 12.54 16.76
N THR A 54 20.74 11.96 17.47
CA THR A 54 21.78 11.10 16.89
C THR A 54 21.24 9.84 16.22
N ASP A 55 20.09 9.33 16.67
CA ASP A 55 19.41 8.20 16.03
C ASP A 55 18.98 8.51 14.59
N ALA A 56 18.66 9.75 14.29
CA ALA A 56 18.31 10.18 12.94
C ALA A 56 19.51 10.23 12.00
N ALA A 57 20.71 10.50 12.50
CA ALA A 57 21.92 10.66 11.69
C ALA A 57 22.29 9.43 10.86
N GLY A 58 21.88 8.22 11.29
CA GLY A 58 22.10 6.98 10.57
C GLY A 58 21.24 6.81 9.30
N TYR A 59 20.14 7.58 9.18
CA TYR A 59 19.16 7.45 8.09
C TYR A 59 18.96 8.78 7.34
N TYR A 60 18.83 9.88 8.07
CA TYR A 60 18.52 11.22 7.55
C TYR A 60 19.48 12.24 8.17
N ASN A 61 20.75 12.17 7.81
CA ASN A 61 21.71 13.14 8.27
C ASN A 61 21.55 14.48 7.53
N SER A 62 21.62 15.60 8.24
CA SER A 62 21.63 16.94 7.63
C SER A 62 23.02 17.20 7.02
N TRP A 63 23.18 16.92 5.72
CA TRP A 63 24.45 17.07 4.99
C TRP A 63 24.69 18.53 4.55
N SER A 64 23.63 19.23 4.07
CA SER A 64 23.70 20.63 3.62
C SER A 64 23.87 21.62 4.78
N GLY A 65 23.55 21.20 6.00
CA GLY A 65 23.53 22.07 7.17
C GLY A 65 22.13 22.64 7.43
N TYR A 66 22.02 23.94 7.64
CA TYR A 66 20.73 24.62 7.92
C TYR A 66 20.62 26.01 7.29
N ASN A 67 21.61 26.44 6.56
CA ASN A 67 21.60 27.79 5.97
C ASN A 67 20.61 27.90 4.81
N ASP A 68 20.45 26.86 4.05
CA ASP A 68 19.51 26.78 2.94
C ASP A 68 18.06 26.77 3.44
N GLU A 69 17.75 26.09 4.54
CA GLU A 69 16.42 26.17 5.15
C GLU A 69 16.15 27.54 5.79
N LEU A 70 17.16 28.22 6.34
CA LEU A 70 16.99 29.60 6.79
C LEU A 70 16.67 30.55 5.63
N VAL A 71 17.31 30.37 4.46
CA VAL A 71 16.94 31.11 3.24
C VAL A 71 15.54 30.75 2.80
N TRP A 72 15.24 29.44 2.72
CA TRP A 72 13.97 28.89 2.27
C TRP A 72 12.81 29.37 3.14
N GLY A 73 12.92 29.23 4.47
CA GLY A 73 11.92 29.70 5.45
C GLY A 73 11.66 31.19 5.36
N ALA A 74 12.71 31.98 5.23
CA ALA A 74 12.58 33.44 5.08
C ALA A 74 11.88 33.82 3.77
N ILE A 75 12.19 33.15 2.64
CA ILE A 75 11.51 33.38 1.36
C ILE A 75 10.01 33.11 1.49
N TRP A 76 9.62 31.98 2.06
CA TRP A 76 8.19 31.61 2.17
C TRP A 76 7.43 32.50 3.16
N LEU A 77 8.06 32.92 4.25
CA LEU A 77 7.49 33.93 5.15
C LEU A 77 7.31 35.29 4.45
N TYR A 78 8.27 35.73 3.64
CA TYR A 78 8.09 36.91 2.81
C TYR A 78 6.89 36.78 1.87
N ARG A 79 6.78 35.67 1.17
CA ARG A 79 5.64 35.39 0.26
C ARG A 79 4.29 35.38 0.97
N ALA A 80 4.25 34.88 2.19
CA ALA A 80 3.00 34.80 2.97
C ALA A 80 2.60 36.13 3.60
N THR A 81 3.58 36.96 3.99
CA THR A 81 3.33 38.20 4.76
C THR A 81 3.46 39.48 3.96
N GLY A 82 4.30 39.51 2.93
CA GLY A 82 4.74 40.72 2.26
C GLY A 82 5.76 41.56 3.08
N ASP A 83 6.19 41.09 4.26
CA ASP A 83 7.11 41.80 5.14
C ASP A 83 8.56 41.72 4.60
N ALA A 84 9.08 42.85 4.16
CA ALA A 84 10.41 42.97 3.55
C ALA A 84 11.56 42.56 4.49
N THR A 85 11.33 42.50 5.79
CA THR A 85 12.34 42.00 6.74
C THR A 85 12.72 40.56 6.47
N TYR A 86 11.76 39.73 6.11
CA TYR A 86 12.03 38.31 5.74
C TYR A 86 12.83 38.22 4.44
N LEU A 87 12.53 39.05 3.43
CA LEU A 87 13.33 39.06 2.21
C LEU A 87 14.78 39.47 2.50
N SER A 88 14.96 40.50 3.32
CA SER A 88 16.31 40.93 3.75
C SER A 88 17.06 39.83 4.50
N LYS A 89 16.36 39.05 5.34
CA LYS A 89 16.96 37.89 6.01
C LYS A 89 17.35 36.80 5.01
N ALA A 90 16.48 36.47 4.04
CA ALA A 90 16.78 35.49 2.99
C ALA A 90 18.04 35.88 2.22
N GLU A 91 18.15 37.16 1.82
CA GLU A 91 19.33 37.69 1.11
C GLU A 91 20.59 37.65 1.97
N SER A 92 20.48 37.92 3.28
CA SER A 92 21.61 37.85 4.22
C SER A 92 22.10 36.41 4.45
N TYR A 93 21.18 35.43 4.59
CA TYR A 93 21.56 34.02 4.75
C TYR A 93 22.07 33.39 3.45
N TYR A 94 21.67 33.92 2.28
CA TYR A 94 22.07 33.41 0.97
C TYR A 94 23.58 33.31 0.78
N ASP A 95 24.32 34.26 1.28
CA ASP A 95 25.77 34.29 1.12
C ASP A 95 26.47 33.15 1.88
N ASN A 96 25.77 32.53 2.87
CA ASN A 96 26.24 31.37 3.62
C ASN A 96 25.91 30.02 2.94
N LEU A 97 25.18 30.01 1.81
CA LEU A 97 24.93 28.79 1.06
C LEU A 97 26.24 28.18 0.55
N GLY A 98 26.26 26.86 0.46
CA GLY A 98 27.42 26.09 0.03
C GLY A 98 27.94 26.46 -1.35
N ASN A 99 29.24 26.41 -1.50
CA ASN A 99 29.93 26.62 -2.79
C ASN A 99 30.20 25.28 -3.48
N GLN A 100 30.42 25.28 -4.79
CA GLN A 100 30.81 24.12 -5.56
C GLN A 100 32.25 23.70 -5.24
N GLY A 101 32.43 22.82 -4.29
CA GLY A 101 33.77 22.40 -3.85
C GLY A 101 34.61 23.61 -3.38
N GLN A 102 35.77 23.83 -4.00
CA GLN A 102 36.65 24.96 -3.71
C GLN A 102 36.43 26.17 -4.63
N GLU A 103 35.42 26.10 -5.54
CA GLU A 103 35.13 27.20 -6.47
C GLU A 103 34.42 28.35 -5.74
N PRO A 104 34.66 29.64 -6.14
CA PRO A 104 33.99 30.77 -5.52
C PRO A 104 32.58 31.03 -6.09
N VAL A 105 31.87 29.94 -6.45
CA VAL A 105 30.51 29.99 -7.01
C VAL A 105 29.62 29.03 -6.22
N LYS A 106 28.32 29.36 -6.14
CA LYS A 106 27.34 28.49 -5.44
C LYS A 106 27.26 27.12 -6.07
N ALA A 107 26.95 26.10 -5.25
CA ALA A 107 26.82 24.73 -5.68
C ALA A 107 25.80 24.57 -6.84
N TYR A 108 26.15 23.78 -7.86
CA TYR A 108 25.31 23.60 -9.06
C TYR A 108 25.27 22.17 -9.61
N LYS A 109 26.06 21.25 -9.03
CA LYS A 109 26.18 19.87 -9.52
C LYS A 109 25.24 18.89 -8.81
N TRP A 110 24.41 19.38 -7.93
CA TRP A 110 23.37 18.62 -7.23
C TRP A 110 21.99 19.17 -7.58
N THR A 111 20.95 18.92 -6.77
CA THR A 111 19.60 19.48 -6.96
C THR A 111 18.87 19.62 -5.64
N ILE A 112 17.73 20.30 -5.66
CA ILE A 112 16.84 20.40 -4.51
C ILE A 112 16.32 19.00 -4.13
N ALA A 113 16.40 18.67 -2.86
CA ALA A 113 15.92 17.41 -2.29
C ALA A 113 15.47 17.64 -0.84
N TRP A 114 15.18 16.55 -0.13
CA TRP A 114 14.76 16.62 1.27
C TRP A 114 15.75 17.33 2.19
N ASP A 115 17.05 17.26 1.91
CA ASP A 115 18.14 17.83 2.70
C ASP A 115 18.60 19.21 2.19
N ASP A 116 18.66 19.46 0.88
CA ASP A 116 19.24 20.69 0.31
C ASP A 116 18.20 21.51 -0.45
N LYS A 117 17.91 22.72 0.03
CA LYS A 117 16.96 23.67 -0.57
C LYS A 117 17.64 24.76 -1.40
N SER A 118 18.98 24.83 -1.45
CA SER A 118 19.76 25.88 -2.11
C SER A 118 19.29 26.16 -3.54
N TYR A 119 19.08 25.13 -4.33
CA TYR A 119 18.71 25.23 -5.75
C TYR A 119 17.31 25.85 -5.97
N GLY A 120 16.40 25.58 -5.06
CA GLY A 120 15.09 26.25 -5.01
C GLY A 120 15.21 27.71 -4.60
N CYS A 121 16.13 28.02 -3.66
CA CYS A 121 16.40 29.38 -3.21
C CYS A 121 16.92 30.24 -4.36
N TYR A 122 17.83 29.74 -5.21
CA TYR A 122 18.31 30.47 -6.38
C TYR A 122 17.17 30.92 -7.28
N ALA A 123 16.30 29.97 -7.68
CA ALA A 123 15.18 30.24 -8.57
C ALA A 123 14.14 31.19 -7.95
N LEU A 124 13.81 31.01 -6.68
CA LEU A 124 12.84 31.84 -5.99
C LEU A 124 13.33 33.27 -5.82
N LEU A 125 14.58 33.47 -5.34
CA LEU A 125 15.14 34.80 -5.17
C LEU A 125 15.36 35.53 -6.51
N ALA A 126 15.75 34.82 -7.56
CA ALA A 126 15.83 35.37 -8.90
C ALA A 126 14.48 35.92 -9.36
N LYS A 127 13.38 35.19 -9.17
CA LYS A 127 12.01 35.61 -9.54
C LYS A 127 11.50 36.75 -8.66
N LEU A 128 11.74 36.66 -7.35
CA LEU A 128 11.22 37.66 -6.41
C LEU A 128 11.94 39.02 -6.50
N THR A 129 13.25 39.02 -6.77
CA THR A 129 14.08 40.24 -6.71
C THR A 129 14.52 40.75 -8.07
N GLY A 130 14.56 39.87 -9.08
CA GLY A 130 15.13 40.17 -10.39
C GLY A 130 16.66 40.37 -10.39
N LYS A 131 17.34 40.22 -9.24
CA LYS A 131 18.78 40.49 -9.09
C LYS A 131 19.64 39.49 -9.87
N GLU A 132 20.64 40.00 -10.57
CA GLU A 132 21.47 39.21 -11.47
C GLU A 132 22.23 38.09 -10.76
N LYS A 133 22.71 38.29 -9.52
CA LYS A 133 23.45 37.28 -8.78
C LYS A 133 22.64 35.97 -8.62
N TYR A 134 21.35 36.07 -8.39
CA TYR A 134 20.49 34.89 -8.21
C TYR A 134 20.14 34.22 -9.56
N LYS A 135 20.00 35.04 -10.63
CA LYS A 135 19.80 34.50 -11.98
C LYS A 135 21.04 33.73 -12.45
N ILE A 136 22.23 34.26 -12.22
CA ILE A 136 23.50 33.59 -12.55
C ILE A 136 23.57 32.22 -11.85
N ASP A 137 23.25 32.15 -10.56
CA ASP A 137 23.34 30.90 -9.81
C ASP A 137 22.26 29.91 -10.26
N ALA A 138 21.01 30.35 -10.48
CA ALA A 138 19.92 29.51 -11.01
C ALA A 138 20.24 28.97 -12.41
N GLU A 139 20.74 29.82 -13.29
CA GLU A 139 21.08 29.43 -14.66
C GLU A 139 22.32 28.54 -14.73
N ARG A 140 23.33 28.77 -13.89
CA ARG A 140 24.47 27.87 -13.77
C ARG A 140 24.06 26.47 -13.40
N PHE A 141 23.17 26.33 -12.41
CA PHE A 141 22.58 25.06 -12.01
C PHE A 141 21.81 24.40 -13.15
N LEU A 142 20.87 25.12 -13.77
CA LEU A 142 20.04 24.58 -14.84
C LEU A 142 20.81 24.30 -16.13
N ASP A 143 21.82 25.12 -16.45
CA ASP A 143 22.70 24.87 -17.58
C ASP A 143 23.53 23.60 -17.38
N TYR A 144 24.06 23.33 -16.18
CA TYR A 144 24.73 22.05 -15.87
C TYR A 144 23.81 20.83 -16.12
N TRP A 145 22.55 20.95 -15.81
CA TRP A 145 21.58 19.87 -16.00
C TRP A 145 21.06 19.74 -17.43
N THR A 146 21.27 20.72 -18.28
CA THR A 146 20.80 20.73 -19.67
C THR A 146 21.92 20.51 -20.67
N ASP A 147 22.54 21.55 -21.17
CA ASP A 147 23.58 21.51 -22.20
C ASP A 147 25.03 21.64 -21.65
N GLY A 148 25.15 21.90 -20.36
CA GLY A 148 26.42 21.97 -19.65
C GLY A 148 26.84 23.39 -19.22
N TYR A 149 27.75 23.43 -18.24
CA TYR A 149 28.40 24.63 -17.74
C TYR A 149 29.91 24.38 -17.58
N ASN A 150 30.77 25.25 -18.09
CA ASN A 150 32.24 25.15 -18.04
C ASN A 150 32.76 23.75 -18.49
N GLY A 151 32.22 23.21 -19.59
CA GLY A 151 32.63 21.93 -20.14
C GLY A 151 32.18 20.69 -19.32
N SER A 152 31.36 20.88 -18.28
CA SER A 152 30.81 19.81 -17.45
C SER A 152 29.29 19.80 -17.53
N ARG A 153 28.71 18.62 -17.61
CA ARG A 153 27.25 18.38 -17.69
C ARG A 153 26.87 17.16 -16.89
N ILE A 154 25.64 17.14 -16.39
CA ILE A 154 25.05 15.93 -15.82
C ILE A 154 25.11 14.78 -16.84
N THR A 155 25.29 13.56 -16.37
CA THR A 155 25.20 12.36 -17.22
C THR A 155 23.76 12.14 -17.63
N TYR A 156 23.55 11.68 -18.86
CA TYR A 156 22.25 11.22 -19.34
C TYR A 156 22.31 9.72 -19.57
N THR A 157 21.22 9.02 -19.22
CA THR A 157 21.04 7.63 -19.65
C THR A 157 20.90 7.56 -21.18
N PRO A 158 21.10 6.38 -21.82
CA PRO A 158 20.85 6.24 -23.25
C PRO A 158 19.43 6.67 -23.67
N GLY A 159 18.44 6.50 -22.81
CA GLY A 159 17.06 6.91 -23.04
C GLY A 159 16.76 8.37 -22.75
N GLY A 160 17.74 9.14 -22.26
CA GLY A 160 17.62 10.59 -22.08
C GLY A 160 17.18 11.05 -20.69
N LEU A 161 17.21 10.19 -19.66
CA LEU A 161 17.04 10.62 -18.27
C LEU A 161 18.30 11.34 -17.80
N ALA A 162 18.16 12.53 -17.23
CA ALA A 162 19.24 13.22 -16.52
C ALA A 162 19.53 12.45 -15.21
N PHE A 163 20.69 11.84 -15.14
CA PHE A 163 21.06 10.87 -14.11
C PHE A 163 22.08 11.43 -13.14
N LEU A 164 21.64 11.75 -11.91
CA LEU A 164 22.52 12.24 -10.87
C LEU A 164 23.07 11.11 -10.01
N ASP A 165 22.20 10.28 -9.49
CA ASP A 165 22.53 9.18 -8.58
C ASP A 165 21.60 8.00 -8.82
N ILE A 166 22.05 6.79 -8.46
CA ILE A 166 21.28 5.57 -8.66
C ILE A 166 20.10 5.46 -7.67
N TRP A 167 20.24 6.01 -6.47
CA TRP A 167 19.18 5.93 -5.46
C TRP A 167 18.14 7.02 -5.69
N GLY A 168 17.06 6.67 -6.36
CA GLY A 168 16.00 7.60 -6.70
C GLY A 168 16.37 8.52 -7.88
N SER A 169 16.89 7.95 -8.97
CA SER A 169 17.30 8.72 -10.16
C SER A 169 16.19 9.64 -10.70
N LEU A 170 14.94 9.18 -10.69
CA LEU A 170 13.78 9.99 -11.10
C LEU A 170 13.47 11.12 -10.12
N ARG A 171 13.66 10.94 -8.81
CA ARG A 171 13.50 12.01 -7.82
C ARG A 171 14.30 13.24 -8.22
N TYR A 172 15.58 13.07 -8.47
CA TYR A 172 16.48 14.16 -8.82
C TYR A 172 16.13 14.82 -10.15
N ALA A 173 15.82 14.00 -11.16
CA ALA A 173 15.41 14.50 -12.47
C ALA A 173 14.11 15.31 -12.39
N MET A 174 13.08 14.82 -11.68
CA MET A 174 11.81 15.51 -11.53
C MET A 174 11.94 16.80 -10.70
N ASN A 175 12.74 16.75 -9.63
CA ASN A 175 13.00 17.93 -8.80
C ASN A 175 13.66 19.05 -9.62
N THR A 176 14.68 18.71 -10.41
CA THR A 176 15.32 19.68 -11.30
C THR A 176 14.37 20.13 -12.41
N ALA A 177 13.60 19.23 -12.99
CA ALA A 177 12.62 19.55 -14.03
C ALA A 177 11.56 20.55 -13.54
N PHE A 178 11.09 20.40 -12.29
CA PHE A 178 10.19 21.38 -11.69
C PHE A 178 10.84 22.76 -11.54
N VAL A 179 12.08 22.83 -11.00
CA VAL A 179 12.79 24.10 -10.87
C VAL A 179 13.01 24.74 -12.24
N ALA A 180 13.37 23.96 -13.26
CA ALA A 180 13.53 24.43 -14.63
C ALA A 180 12.24 25.02 -15.21
N ALA A 181 11.12 24.33 -15.06
CA ALA A 181 9.81 24.80 -15.51
C ALA A 181 9.34 26.03 -14.73
N TYR A 182 9.60 26.08 -13.42
CA TYR A 182 9.26 27.21 -12.57
C TYR A 182 10.06 28.47 -12.89
N TYR A 183 11.37 28.32 -13.17
CA TYR A 183 12.28 29.42 -13.44
C TYR A 183 12.21 29.94 -14.89
N ALA A 184 11.73 29.14 -15.82
CA ALA A 184 11.84 29.39 -17.26
C ALA A 184 11.37 30.80 -17.70
N ASP A 185 10.31 31.34 -17.11
CA ASP A 185 9.76 32.66 -17.41
C ASP A 185 10.64 33.83 -16.88
N ALA A 186 11.58 33.56 -15.96
CA ALA A 186 12.52 34.51 -15.42
C ALA A 186 13.93 34.40 -16.06
N ALA A 187 14.11 33.45 -16.99
CA ALA A 187 15.37 33.21 -17.64
C ALA A 187 15.88 34.45 -18.43
N THR A 188 17.20 34.61 -18.48
CA THR A 188 17.85 35.80 -19.07
C THR A 188 17.70 35.89 -20.59
N SER A 189 17.21 34.85 -21.26
CA SER A 189 16.96 34.87 -22.71
C SER A 189 15.85 33.88 -23.11
N ALA A 190 15.16 34.15 -24.22
CA ALA A 190 14.16 33.27 -24.79
C ALA A 190 14.72 31.87 -25.14
N ALA A 191 15.98 31.77 -25.51
CA ALA A 191 16.66 30.50 -25.77
C ALA A 191 16.76 29.66 -24.49
N LYS A 192 17.10 30.26 -23.35
CA LYS A 192 17.12 29.57 -22.06
C LYS A 192 15.73 29.19 -21.57
N THR A 193 14.73 30.08 -21.74
CA THR A 193 13.34 29.74 -21.46
C THR A 193 12.93 28.46 -22.19
N THR A 194 13.14 28.40 -23.50
CA THR A 194 12.81 27.24 -24.32
C THR A 194 13.60 25.99 -23.89
N LYS A 195 14.88 26.14 -23.61
CA LYS A 195 15.76 25.07 -23.16
C LYS A 195 15.27 24.42 -21.87
N TYR A 196 14.97 25.22 -20.86
CA TYR A 196 14.52 24.73 -19.55
C TYR A 196 13.13 24.09 -19.59
N LEU A 197 12.20 24.64 -20.38
CA LEU A 197 10.89 24.04 -20.60
C LEU A 197 11.00 22.71 -21.35
N ASN A 198 11.85 22.62 -22.37
CA ASN A 198 12.07 21.37 -23.11
C ASN A 198 12.69 20.29 -22.22
N PHE A 199 13.67 20.65 -21.40
CA PHE A 199 14.25 19.75 -20.40
C PHE A 199 13.15 19.22 -19.46
N ALA A 200 12.35 20.10 -18.88
CA ALA A 200 11.29 19.71 -17.96
C ALA A 200 10.27 18.75 -18.61
N LYS A 201 9.84 19.03 -19.83
CA LYS A 201 8.97 18.15 -20.63
C LYS A 201 9.59 16.80 -20.89
N GLN A 202 10.84 16.77 -21.32
CA GLN A 202 11.54 15.53 -21.66
C GLN A 202 11.65 14.61 -20.43
N GLN A 203 12.07 15.16 -19.29
CA GLN A 203 12.21 14.40 -18.07
C GLN A 203 10.85 13.88 -17.58
N LEU A 204 9.80 14.72 -17.61
CA LEU A 204 8.45 14.28 -17.26
C LEU A 204 7.92 13.18 -18.19
N HIS A 205 8.07 13.35 -19.49
CA HIS A 205 7.65 12.34 -20.46
C HIS A 205 8.40 11.02 -20.27
N TYR A 206 9.69 11.08 -19.93
CA TYR A 206 10.47 9.89 -19.59
C TYR A 206 9.84 9.14 -18.40
N ALA A 207 9.51 9.84 -17.31
CA ALA A 207 8.88 9.24 -16.13
C ALA A 207 7.50 8.63 -16.44
N LEU A 208 6.74 9.24 -17.36
CA LEU A 208 5.39 8.83 -17.73
C LEU A 208 5.33 7.74 -18.82
N GLY A 209 6.48 7.32 -19.39
CA GLY A 209 6.53 6.21 -20.33
C GLY A 209 7.27 6.44 -21.66
N SER A 210 7.65 7.68 -21.99
CA SER A 210 8.45 7.96 -23.20
C SER A 210 9.94 7.65 -22.96
N ASN A 211 10.24 6.37 -22.70
CA ASN A 211 11.54 5.85 -22.38
C ASN A 211 11.80 4.53 -23.13
N PRO A 212 13.03 3.98 -23.17
CA PRO A 212 13.34 2.77 -23.93
C PRO A 212 12.49 1.54 -23.57
N SER A 213 12.01 1.45 -22.33
CA SER A 213 11.17 0.35 -21.85
C SER A 213 9.67 0.55 -22.11
N ASN A 214 9.27 1.71 -22.65
CA ASN A 214 7.87 2.11 -22.82
C ASN A 214 7.02 1.85 -21.57
N ARG A 215 7.59 2.14 -20.40
CA ARG A 215 6.92 1.91 -19.10
C ARG A 215 6.79 3.20 -18.29
N SER A 216 5.65 3.35 -17.66
CA SER A 216 5.49 4.38 -16.61
C SER A 216 6.28 3.99 -15.36
N TYR A 217 6.85 4.99 -14.68
CA TYR A 217 7.45 4.83 -13.36
C TYR A 217 6.53 5.34 -12.24
N VAL A 218 5.24 5.52 -12.56
CA VAL A 218 4.21 5.99 -11.62
C VAL A 218 3.27 4.84 -11.29
N CYS A 219 3.18 4.48 -10.03
CA CYS A 219 2.31 3.38 -9.59
C CYS A 219 0.85 3.61 -10.00
N GLY A 220 0.25 2.59 -10.59
CA GLY A 220 -1.14 2.58 -11.00
C GLY A 220 -1.50 3.50 -12.18
N PHE A 221 -0.52 4.09 -12.87
CA PHE A 221 -0.75 4.98 -14.01
C PHE A 221 0.13 4.65 -15.21
N GLY A 222 -0.45 4.73 -16.40
CA GLY A 222 0.27 4.57 -17.66
C GLY A 222 0.52 3.13 -18.07
N ASN A 223 1.48 2.93 -18.96
CA ASN A 223 1.80 1.61 -19.52
C ASN A 223 2.77 0.86 -18.61
N ASN A 224 2.49 -0.41 -18.30
CA ASN A 224 3.32 -1.30 -17.48
C ASN A 224 3.87 -0.62 -16.22
N PRO A 225 2.99 -0.04 -15.34
CA PRO A 225 3.42 0.71 -14.17
C PRO A 225 4.06 -0.20 -13.11
N PRO A 226 4.83 0.36 -12.16
CA PRO A 226 5.31 -0.40 -11.01
C PRO A 226 4.15 -0.94 -10.16
N VAL A 227 4.26 -2.21 -9.78
CA VAL A 227 3.30 -2.89 -8.88
C VAL A 227 3.93 -3.33 -7.56
N ASN A 228 5.26 -3.26 -7.47
CA ASN A 228 6.04 -3.65 -6.29
C ASN A 228 6.88 -2.49 -5.72
N PRO A 229 6.27 -1.35 -5.33
CA PRO A 229 7.04 -0.31 -4.67
C PRO A 229 7.61 -0.81 -3.34
N HIS A 230 8.79 -0.32 -2.96
CA HIS A 230 9.37 -0.57 -1.64
C HIS A 230 8.61 0.24 -0.59
N HIS A 231 7.40 -0.23 -0.24
CA HIS A 231 6.49 0.46 0.68
C HIS A 231 5.67 -0.54 1.49
N ARG A 232 5.91 -0.63 2.80
CA ARG A 232 5.29 -1.62 3.69
C ARG A 232 3.76 -1.49 3.74
N GLY A 233 3.23 -0.27 3.83
CA GLY A 233 1.79 -0.04 3.86
C GLY A 233 1.09 -0.48 2.58
N ALA A 234 1.64 -0.16 1.39
CA ALA A 234 1.11 -0.62 0.11
C ALA A 234 1.23 -2.13 -0.04
N HIS A 235 2.36 -2.72 0.39
CA HIS A 235 2.53 -4.16 0.41
C HIS A 235 1.45 -4.84 1.26
N GLY A 236 1.11 -4.27 2.42
CA GLY A 236 0.11 -4.82 3.34
C GLY A 236 0.51 -6.19 3.89
N ALA A 237 1.81 -6.42 4.09
CA ALA A 237 2.32 -7.65 4.66
C ALA A 237 1.83 -7.82 6.10
N TRP A 238 1.48 -9.05 6.46
CA TRP A 238 1.16 -9.47 7.83
C TRP A 238 2.40 -10.02 8.56
N SER A 239 3.57 -9.84 7.99
CA SER A 239 4.85 -10.16 8.61
C SER A 239 5.80 -8.96 8.54
N ASN A 240 6.87 -8.97 9.35
CA ASN A 240 7.87 -7.90 9.31
C ASN A 240 8.89 -8.06 8.17
N ASN A 241 8.61 -8.89 7.18
CA ASN A 241 9.47 -9.12 6.04
C ASN A 241 8.87 -8.47 4.78
N VAL A 242 9.56 -7.49 4.20
CA VAL A 242 9.14 -6.81 2.96
C VAL A 242 9.07 -7.76 1.76
N GLN A 243 9.74 -8.90 1.79
CA GLN A 243 9.67 -9.97 0.79
C GLN A 243 8.72 -11.10 1.21
N GLY A 244 8.16 -11.03 2.42
CA GLY A 244 7.23 -12.02 2.94
C GLY A 244 5.86 -11.95 2.27
N PRO A 245 4.97 -12.89 2.62
CA PRO A 245 3.62 -12.87 2.08
C PRO A 245 2.85 -11.58 2.46
N PRO A 246 1.95 -11.12 1.58
CA PRO A 246 1.62 -11.71 0.28
C PRO A 246 2.71 -11.45 -0.77
N THR A 247 2.82 -12.33 -1.77
CA THR A 247 3.75 -12.13 -2.89
C THR A 247 3.41 -10.87 -3.68
N GLU A 248 2.12 -10.64 -3.89
CA GLU A 248 1.59 -9.44 -4.57
C GLU A 248 1.39 -8.29 -3.58
N THR A 249 1.62 -7.08 -4.05
CA THR A 249 1.27 -5.86 -3.30
C THR A 249 -0.26 -5.78 -3.16
N ARG A 250 -0.76 -5.60 -1.92
CA ARG A 250 -2.20 -5.58 -1.63
C ARG A 250 -2.88 -4.29 -2.08
N HIS A 251 -2.18 -3.17 -1.97
CA HIS A 251 -2.74 -1.85 -2.23
C HIS A 251 -1.95 -1.14 -3.32
N ILE A 252 -2.63 -0.66 -4.34
CA ILE A 252 -1.98 0.14 -5.38
C ILE A 252 -1.75 1.54 -4.84
N LEU A 253 -0.50 1.95 -4.76
CA LEU A 253 -0.13 3.29 -4.31
C LEU A 253 -0.23 4.27 -5.48
N TYR A 254 -1.45 4.59 -5.90
CA TYR A 254 -1.73 5.42 -7.07
C TYR A 254 -0.99 6.76 -7.04
N GLY A 255 -0.29 7.07 -8.12
CA GLY A 255 0.42 8.33 -8.28
C GLY A 255 1.81 8.39 -7.65
N ALA A 256 2.26 7.35 -6.93
CA ALA A 256 3.60 7.33 -6.36
C ALA A 256 4.66 7.13 -7.44
N LEU A 257 5.64 8.02 -7.47
CA LEU A 257 6.82 7.92 -8.31
C LEU A 257 7.84 7.00 -7.63
N VAL A 258 8.27 5.94 -8.30
CA VAL A 258 9.35 5.08 -7.81
C VAL A 258 10.72 5.69 -8.07
N GLY A 259 11.75 5.19 -7.41
CA GLY A 259 13.13 5.65 -7.53
C GLY A 259 13.65 5.75 -8.96
N GLY A 260 13.28 4.80 -9.81
CA GLY A 260 13.60 4.83 -11.24
C GLY A 260 14.77 3.95 -11.68
N PRO A 261 15.17 4.05 -12.94
CA PRO A 261 16.16 3.16 -13.55
C PRO A 261 17.60 3.48 -13.14
N GLY A 262 18.49 2.53 -13.42
CA GLY A 262 19.92 2.74 -13.39
C GLY A 262 20.44 3.63 -14.54
N SER A 263 21.74 3.91 -14.54
CA SER A 263 22.39 4.79 -15.54
C SER A 263 22.33 4.30 -16.99
N ASN A 264 21.95 3.05 -17.20
CA ASN A 264 21.77 2.39 -18.51
C ASN A 264 20.29 2.13 -18.84
N ASP A 265 19.34 2.80 -18.19
CA ASP A 265 17.89 2.62 -18.29
C ASP A 265 17.38 1.26 -17.79
N SER A 266 18.21 0.44 -17.15
CA SER A 266 17.76 -0.84 -16.58
C SER A 266 16.88 -0.62 -15.34
N TYR A 267 15.78 -1.38 -15.26
CA TYR A 267 14.86 -1.33 -14.14
C TYR A 267 14.18 -2.69 -13.92
N THR A 268 14.10 -3.08 -12.67
CA THR A 268 13.34 -4.26 -12.25
C THR A 268 12.33 -3.85 -11.20
N ASP A 269 11.07 -4.21 -11.41
CA ASP A 269 9.99 -3.96 -10.45
C ASP A 269 10.06 -5.01 -9.33
N ASP A 270 10.98 -4.78 -8.38
CA ASP A 270 11.26 -5.67 -7.26
C ASP A 270 11.18 -4.88 -5.95
N ARG A 271 10.25 -5.25 -5.08
CA ARG A 271 10.02 -4.61 -3.79
C ARG A 271 11.25 -4.61 -2.88
N SER A 272 12.13 -5.59 -3.01
CA SER A 272 13.36 -5.65 -2.23
C SER A 272 14.42 -4.65 -2.70
N ASN A 273 14.32 -4.19 -3.93
CA ASN A 273 15.22 -3.20 -4.50
C ASN A 273 14.77 -1.78 -4.12
N TYR A 274 15.12 -1.35 -2.91
CA TYR A 274 14.80 -0.01 -2.41
C TYR A 274 15.45 1.10 -3.25
N THR A 275 16.59 0.87 -3.88
CA THR A 275 17.29 1.87 -4.71
C THR A 275 16.43 2.32 -5.90
N ASN A 276 15.76 1.39 -6.58
CA ASN A 276 14.95 1.68 -7.77
C ASN A 276 13.44 1.77 -7.48
N ASN A 277 12.96 1.14 -6.42
CA ASN A 277 11.51 1.01 -6.14
C ASN A 277 11.05 1.73 -4.88
N GLU A 278 11.93 2.41 -4.14
CA GLU A 278 11.50 3.27 -3.05
C GLU A 278 10.57 4.37 -3.55
N VAL A 279 9.58 4.70 -2.72
CA VAL A 279 8.66 5.82 -2.91
C VAL A 279 8.69 6.66 -1.63
N ALA A 280 8.67 7.98 -1.79
CA ALA A 280 8.75 8.89 -0.65
C ALA A 280 8.05 10.22 -0.95
N CYS A 281 7.76 11.00 0.11
CA CYS A 281 7.14 12.31 -0.05
C CYS A 281 8.00 13.26 -0.89
N ASP A 282 9.32 13.24 -0.72
CA ASP A 282 10.24 14.09 -1.50
C ASP A 282 10.38 13.65 -2.96
N TYR A 283 10.11 12.38 -3.29
CA TYR A 283 10.04 11.91 -4.69
C TYR A 283 8.83 12.51 -5.40
N ASN A 284 7.72 12.63 -4.69
CA ASN A 284 6.45 13.09 -5.25
C ASN A 284 6.24 14.60 -5.15
N ALA A 285 6.88 15.31 -4.23
CA ALA A 285 6.57 16.71 -3.94
C ALA A 285 6.72 17.60 -5.18
N LEU A 286 7.91 17.64 -5.77
CA LEU A 286 8.16 18.47 -6.95
C LEU A 286 7.65 17.82 -8.25
N PHE A 287 7.57 16.50 -8.30
CA PHE A 287 6.89 15.77 -9.39
C PHE A 287 5.42 16.18 -9.50
N SER A 288 4.69 16.21 -8.38
CA SER A 288 3.29 16.67 -8.34
C SER A 288 3.16 18.14 -8.75
N GLY A 289 4.11 18.98 -8.28
CA GLY A 289 4.17 20.39 -8.69
C GLY A 289 4.40 20.57 -10.20
N LEU A 290 5.29 19.75 -10.79
CA LEU A 290 5.56 19.76 -12.23
C LEU A 290 4.32 19.32 -13.04
N LEU A 291 3.64 18.28 -12.60
CA LEU A 291 2.38 17.81 -13.21
C LEU A 291 1.31 18.90 -13.15
N ALA A 292 1.12 19.53 -11.98
CA ALA A 292 0.14 20.61 -11.81
C ALA A 292 0.44 21.79 -12.72
N LYS A 293 1.72 22.21 -12.82
CA LYS A 293 2.10 23.26 -13.73
C LYS A 293 1.78 22.93 -15.18
N PHE A 294 2.06 21.72 -15.64
CA PHE A 294 1.79 21.34 -17.02
C PHE A 294 0.30 21.15 -17.30
N VAL A 295 -0.50 20.74 -16.32
CA VAL A 295 -1.98 20.75 -16.45
C VAL A 295 -2.50 22.18 -16.59
N ILE A 296 -1.95 23.14 -15.84
CA ILE A 296 -2.31 24.56 -15.97
C ILE A 296 -1.91 25.09 -17.35
N ASP A 297 -0.69 24.78 -17.81
CA ASP A 297 -0.14 25.34 -19.05
C ASP A 297 -0.77 24.71 -20.32
N TYR A 298 -1.12 23.43 -20.28
CA TYR A 298 -1.55 22.65 -21.47
C TYR A 298 -2.95 22.08 -21.38
N GLY A 299 -3.60 22.16 -20.23
CA GLY A 299 -4.87 21.52 -19.97
C GLY A 299 -4.75 20.00 -19.76
N GLY A 300 -5.90 19.33 -19.74
CA GLY A 300 -6.00 17.89 -19.63
C GLY A 300 -7.44 17.46 -19.37
N THR A 301 -7.74 16.20 -19.70
CA THR A 301 -9.02 15.60 -19.38
C THR A 301 -8.82 14.59 -18.25
N PRO A 302 -9.55 14.70 -17.13
CA PRO A 302 -9.48 13.71 -16.07
C PRO A 302 -9.82 12.30 -16.58
N LEU A 303 -9.10 11.31 -16.13
CA LEU A 303 -9.40 9.91 -16.44
C LEU A 303 -10.71 9.51 -15.76
N ALA A 304 -11.64 8.93 -16.52
CA ALA A 304 -12.89 8.41 -15.97
C ALA A 304 -12.58 7.19 -15.07
N ASN A 305 -13.28 7.10 -13.93
CA ASN A 305 -13.15 6.00 -12.97
C ASN A 305 -11.71 5.77 -12.47
N PHE A 306 -10.94 6.83 -12.30
CA PHE A 306 -9.59 6.77 -11.76
C PHE A 306 -9.51 7.54 -10.43
N PRO A 307 -8.83 6.99 -9.40
CA PRO A 307 -8.24 5.64 -9.35
C PRO A 307 -9.32 4.55 -9.29
N VAL A 308 -8.98 3.36 -9.80
CA VAL A 308 -9.88 2.21 -9.72
C VAL A 308 -10.01 1.79 -8.24
N ARG A 309 -11.27 1.63 -7.78
CA ARG A 309 -11.51 1.20 -6.40
C ARG A 309 -11.00 -0.22 -6.18
N GLU A 310 -10.20 -0.42 -5.17
CA GLU A 310 -9.72 -1.74 -4.77
C GLU A 310 -10.87 -2.64 -4.31
N THR A 311 -10.78 -3.92 -4.66
CA THR A 311 -11.68 -4.94 -4.10
C THR A 311 -11.16 -5.34 -2.72
N PRO A 312 -11.95 -5.17 -1.65
CA PRO A 312 -11.54 -5.61 -0.31
C PRO A 312 -11.24 -7.11 -0.30
N LYS A 313 -10.19 -7.49 0.43
CA LYS A 313 -9.84 -8.89 0.73
C LYS A 313 -10.18 -9.18 2.19
N ASP A 314 -10.40 -10.46 2.50
CA ASP A 314 -10.63 -10.87 3.89
C ASP A 314 -9.41 -10.54 4.74
N GLU A 315 -9.63 -9.79 5.80
CA GLU A 315 -8.60 -9.47 6.80
C GLU A 315 -8.62 -10.47 7.96
N TYR A 316 -9.81 -10.94 8.31
CA TYR A 316 -10.02 -12.00 9.27
C TYR A 316 -10.68 -13.17 8.57
N PHE A 317 -10.12 -14.36 8.71
CA PHE A 317 -10.68 -15.56 8.12
C PHE A 317 -10.23 -16.82 8.84
N VAL A 318 -10.92 -17.92 8.53
CA VAL A 318 -10.60 -19.26 9.02
C VAL A 318 -10.21 -20.14 7.86
N GLU A 319 -9.07 -20.79 7.99
CA GLU A 319 -8.73 -21.95 7.18
C GLU A 319 -8.82 -23.22 8.04
N ALA A 320 -9.27 -24.32 7.43
CA ALA A 320 -9.23 -25.60 8.10
C ALA A 320 -8.93 -26.75 7.14
N LYS A 321 -8.45 -27.84 7.73
CA LYS A 321 -8.30 -29.14 7.08
C LYS A 321 -8.79 -30.26 7.98
N ALA A 322 -9.16 -31.39 7.39
CA ALA A 322 -9.37 -32.62 8.13
C ALA A 322 -8.03 -33.10 8.70
N ASN A 323 -7.92 -33.18 10.02
CA ASN A 323 -6.74 -33.71 10.69
C ASN A 323 -6.84 -35.22 10.83
N ALA A 324 -8.01 -35.72 11.26
CA ALA A 324 -8.33 -37.14 11.30
C ALA A 324 -9.85 -37.37 11.22
N THR A 325 -10.27 -38.53 10.81
CA THR A 325 -11.66 -38.96 10.83
C THR A 325 -11.76 -40.48 11.13
N GLY A 326 -12.85 -40.88 11.74
CA GLY A 326 -13.13 -42.27 12.08
C GLY A 326 -14.61 -42.58 12.01
N THR A 327 -14.98 -43.79 12.44
CA THR A 327 -16.37 -44.24 12.38
C THR A 327 -17.31 -43.56 13.38
N ASN A 328 -16.75 -42.77 14.30
CA ASN A 328 -17.49 -42.11 15.38
C ASN A 328 -16.84 -40.78 15.83
N PHE A 329 -15.97 -40.20 15.00
CA PHE A 329 -15.38 -38.91 15.29
C PHE A 329 -14.91 -38.19 14.02
N SER A 330 -14.83 -36.86 14.12
CA SER A 330 -14.14 -35.98 13.19
C SER A 330 -13.19 -35.06 13.95
N GLU A 331 -12.02 -34.75 13.34
CA GLU A 331 -11.02 -33.89 13.91
C GLU A 331 -10.59 -32.83 12.89
N TRP A 332 -10.70 -31.59 13.29
CA TRP A 332 -10.31 -30.41 12.51
C TRP A 332 -8.96 -29.86 12.97
N SER A 333 -8.08 -29.47 12.04
CA SER A 333 -7.04 -28.49 12.26
C SER A 333 -7.56 -27.15 11.77
N VAL A 334 -7.94 -26.27 12.69
CA VAL A 334 -8.53 -24.95 12.40
C VAL A 334 -7.50 -23.88 12.65
N TRP A 335 -7.27 -23.02 11.66
CA TRP A 335 -6.37 -21.89 11.73
C TRP A 335 -7.16 -20.60 11.64
N VAL A 336 -7.02 -19.74 12.63
CA VAL A 336 -7.60 -18.40 12.66
C VAL A 336 -6.53 -17.41 12.23
N TYR A 337 -6.89 -16.48 11.33
CA TYR A 337 -5.98 -15.51 10.76
C TYR A 337 -6.40 -14.08 11.07
N ASN A 338 -5.40 -13.22 11.32
CA ASN A 338 -5.51 -11.78 11.33
C ASN A 338 -4.54 -11.20 10.30
N HIS A 339 -5.05 -10.84 9.14
CA HIS A 339 -4.31 -10.18 8.06
C HIS A 339 -4.73 -8.73 7.90
N THR A 340 -5.10 -8.07 9.00
CA THR A 340 -5.37 -6.63 8.96
C THR A 340 -4.15 -5.87 8.46
N ALA A 341 -4.39 -4.86 7.65
CA ALA A 341 -3.35 -3.98 7.17
C ALA A 341 -3.06 -2.88 8.22
N TRP A 342 -2.67 -1.73 7.82
CA TRP A 342 -2.39 -0.63 8.73
C TRP A 342 -3.68 0.16 9.11
N PRO A 343 -3.84 0.54 10.39
CA PRO A 343 -3.02 0.11 11.54
C PRO A 343 -3.26 -1.36 11.87
N ALA A 344 -2.20 -2.05 12.29
CA ALA A 344 -2.30 -3.41 12.77
C ALA A 344 -3.24 -3.49 13.98
N ARG A 345 -4.11 -4.49 14.01
CA ARG A 345 -5.07 -4.71 15.09
C ARG A 345 -4.70 -5.96 15.86
N GLU A 346 -4.65 -5.84 17.18
CA GLU A 346 -4.68 -6.96 18.09
C GLU A 346 -6.12 -7.20 18.49
N GLY A 347 -6.61 -8.42 18.33
CA GLY A 347 -7.91 -8.80 18.87
C GLY A 347 -7.72 -9.26 20.31
N SER A 348 -8.56 -8.77 21.21
CA SER A 348 -8.57 -9.20 22.60
C SER A 348 -9.32 -10.52 22.79
N GLU A 349 -10.28 -10.81 21.91
CA GLU A 349 -11.10 -12.00 21.99
C GLU A 349 -11.39 -12.57 20.58
N TYR A 350 -10.66 -13.61 20.25
CA TYR A 350 -10.90 -14.38 19.02
C TYR A 350 -11.67 -15.65 19.34
N LYS A 351 -12.73 -15.93 18.58
CA LYS A 351 -13.46 -17.17 18.68
C LYS A 351 -14.01 -17.63 17.34
N PHE A 352 -14.25 -18.92 17.23
CA PHE A 352 -14.94 -19.54 16.10
C PHE A 352 -15.92 -20.60 16.58
N ARG A 353 -16.82 -21.02 15.70
CA ARG A 353 -17.78 -22.08 15.99
C ARG A 353 -17.64 -23.21 14.98
N LEU A 354 -17.65 -24.45 15.50
CA LEU A 354 -17.77 -25.65 14.69
C LEU A 354 -19.19 -26.18 14.80
N TYR A 355 -19.92 -26.19 13.70
CA TYR A 355 -21.28 -26.68 13.58
C TYR A 355 -21.32 -28.11 13.08
N VAL A 356 -22.07 -28.95 13.77
CA VAL A 356 -22.30 -30.34 13.43
C VAL A 356 -23.80 -30.63 13.35
N ASN A 357 -24.16 -31.55 12.50
CA ASN A 357 -25.52 -32.11 12.46
C ASN A 357 -25.49 -33.50 13.13
N ILE A 358 -26.20 -33.64 14.22
CA ILE A 358 -26.24 -34.90 15.01
C ILE A 358 -27.53 -35.67 14.81
N SER A 359 -28.26 -35.46 13.72
CA SER A 359 -29.55 -36.08 13.45
C SER A 359 -29.50 -37.62 13.42
N GLU A 360 -28.43 -38.20 12.89
CA GLU A 360 -28.20 -39.64 12.87
C GLU A 360 -27.97 -40.22 14.27
N GLY A 361 -27.26 -39.51 15.13
CA GLY A 361 -27.09 -39.88 16.52
C GLY A 361 -28.40 -39.78 17.32
N LEU A 362 -29.18 -38.71 17.09
CA LEU A 362 -30.51 -38.56 17.69
C LEU A 362 -31.45 -39.70 17.24
N ALA A 363 -31.45 -40.08 15.95
CA ALA A 363 -32.22 -41.19 15.42
C ALA A 363 -31.79 -42.55 16.01
N ALA A 364 -30.51 -42.67 16.40
CA ALA A 364 -29.98 -43.86 17.08
C ALA A 364 -30.19 -43.84 18.61
N GLY A 365 -30.91 -42.84 19.15
CA GLY A 365 -31.26 -42.74 20.57
C GLY A 365 -30.20 -42.02 21.45
N TYR A 366 -29.19 -41.42 20.86
CA TYR A 366 -28.21 -40.57 21.56
C TYR A 366 -28.75 -39.15 21.69
N THR A 367 -28.13 -38.38 22.58
CA THR A 367 -28.41 -36.94 22.78
C THR A 367 -27.12 -36.12 22.63
N ALA A 368 -27.22 -34.82 22.54
CA ALA A 368 -26.03 -33.94 22.45
C ALA A 368 -25.04 -34.14 23.62
N SER A 369 -25.52 -34.54 24.79
CA SER A 369 -24.68 -34.81 25.97
C SER A 369 -23.85 -36.11 25.86
N ASN A 370 -24.14 -36.96 24.91
CA ASN A 370 -23.32 -38.16 24.63
C ASN A 370 -22.12 -37.86 23.74
N TYR A 371 -22.15 -36.72 23.06
CA TYR A 371 -21.03 -36.25 22.25
C TYR A 371 -19.94 -35.63 23.14
N VAL A 372 -18.68 -35.85 22.78
CA VAL A 372 -17.53 -35.36 23.51
C VAL A 372 -16.72 -34.44 22.60
N VAL A 373 -16.57 -33.20 23.04
CA VAL A 373 -15.67 -32.22 22.40
C VAL A 373 -14.33 -32.21 23.11
N GLN A 374 -13.25 -32.28 22.36
CA GLN A 374 -11.88 -32.34 22.89
C GLN A 374 -10.94 -31.45 22.03
N THR A 375 -9.80 -31.09 22.62
CA THR A 375 -8.74 -30.39 21.92
C THR A 375 -7.36 -30.94 22.27
N ASN A 376 -6.45 -30.93 21.30
CA ASN A 376 -5.03 -31.21 21.53
C ASN A 376 -4.25 -29.94 21.91
N ASN A 377 -4.89 -28.75 21.85
CA ASN A 377 -4.29 -27.45 22.17
C ASN A 377 -4.86 -26.85 23.48
N ALA A 378 -5.03 -27.66 24.52
CA ALA A 378 -5.64 -27.23 25.79
C ALA A 378 -4.92 -26.04 26.47
N GLY A 379 -3.65 -25.76 26.13
CA GLY A 379 -2.93 -24.58 26.57
C GLY A 379 -3.33 -23.30 25.83
N VAL A 380 -3.95 -23.39 24.66
CA VAL A 380 -4.19 -22.29 23.72
C VAL A 380 -5.66 -21.89 23.68
N VAL A 381 -6.58 -22.87 23.78
CA VAL A 381 -8.01 -22.63 23.63
C VAL A 381 -8.83 -23.11 24.83
N ASN A 382 -9.99 -22.47 25.04
CA ASN A 382 -11.14 -22.97 25.76
C ASN A 382 -12.23 -23.35 24.75
N PHE A 383 -13.12 -24.25 25.12
CA PHE A 383 -14.23 -24.66 24.26
C PHE A 383 -15.46 -25.08 25.11
N THR A 384 -16.63 -25.03 24.49
CA THR A 384 -17.86 -25.54 25.07
C THR A 384 -18.08 -27.00 24.64
N GLN A 385 -18.86 -27.77 25.41
CA GLN A 385 -19.51 -28.94 24.87
C GLN A 385 -20.60 -28.51 23.87
N LEU A 386 -21.27 -29.43 23.18
CA LEU A 386 -22.22 -29.07 22.15
C LEU A 386 -23.38 -28.23 22.72
N LEU A 387 -23.63 -27.11 22.08
CA LEU A 387 -24.73 -26.19 22.32
C LEU A 387 -25.70 -26.25 21.15
N ALA A 388 -27.01 -26.13 21.42
CA ALA A 388 -28.02 -26.15 20.36
C ALA A 388 -27.98 -24.86 19.53
N ALA A 389 -27.90 -24.97 18.21
CA ALA A 389 -28.12 -23.89 17.26
C ALA A 389 -29.55 -23.99 16.68
N ASP A 390 -29.92 -25.18 16.21
CA ASP A 390 -31.25 -25.55 15.73
C ASP A 390 -31.52 -27.03 16.12
N ALA A 391 -31.93 -27.23 17.36
CA ALA A 391 -32.15 -28.55 17.91
C ALA A 391 -33.24 -29.34 17.15
N ALA A 392 -34.21 -28.64 16.56
CA ALA A 392 -35.30 -29.28 15.79
C ALA A 392 -34.78 -29.97 14.51
N ASN A 393 -33.70 -29.42 13.93
CA ASN A 393 -33.04 -29.94 12.74
C ASN A 393 -31.72 -30.67 13.06
N GLY A 394 -31.43 -30.91 14.34
CA GLY A 394 -30.21 -31.61 14.76
C GLY A 394 -28.92 -30.81 14.67
N ILE A 395 -28.98 -29.47 14.49
CA ILE A 395 -27.81 -28.63 14.36
C ILE A 395 -27.31 -28.13 15.72
N TYR A 396 -26.09 -28.48 16.03
CA TYR A 396 -25.40 -28.09 17.25
C TYR A 396 -24.03 -27.48 16.92
N TYR A 397 -23.41 -26.78 17.89
CA TYR A 397 -22.09 -26.23 17.73
C TYR A 397 -21.28 -26.30 19.02
N THR A 398 -19.95 -26.28 18.88
CA THR A 398 -19.01 -25.92 19.94
C THR A 398 -18.47 -24.54 19.65
N GLU A 399 -18.39 -23.67 20.65
CA GLU A 399 -17.70 -22.41 20.59
C GLU A 399 -16.27 -22.56 21.13
N VAL A 400 -15.29 -22.18 20.34
CA VAL A 400 -13.87 -22.24 20.68
C VAL A 400 -13.35 -20.84 20.83
N THR A 401 -12.75 -20.53 21.96
CA THR A 401 -12.20 -19.19 22.31
C THR A 401 -10.72 -19.32 22.61
N PHE A 402 -9.91 -18.45 22.05
CA PHE A 402 -8.49 -18.40 22.40
C PHE A 402 -8.29 -17.83 23.81
N LYS A 403 -7.35 -18.40 24.56
CA LYS A 403 -7.08 -18.01 25.94
C LYS A 403 -6.41 -16.64 26.01
N PRO A 404 -6.61 -15.88 27.10
CA PRO A 404 -5.83 -14.66 27.36
C PRO A 404 -4.32 -14.90 27.23
N GLY A 405 -3.62 -13.96 26.60
CA GLY A 405 -2.20 -14.11 26.28
C GLY A 405 -1.92 -14.88 24.99
N THR A 406 -2.96 -15.33 24.28
CA THR A 406 -2.83 -15.81 22.89
C THR A 406 -3.13 -14.65 21.96
N GLU A 407 -2.08 -14.00 21.51
CA GLU A 407 -2.18 -12.84 20.60
C GLU A 407 -2.19 -13.32 19.15
N ILE A 408 -3.06 -12.72 18.33
CA ILE A 408 -3.12 -12.94 16.88
C ILE A 408 -3.15 -11.56 16.23
N TYR A 409 -2.01 -11.13 15.68
CA TYR A 409 -1.86 -9.82 15.07
C TYR A 409 -0.91 -9.88 13.86
N PRO A 410 -1.05 -8.99 12.86
CA PRO A 410 -0.16 -8.94 11.71
C PRO A 410 1.22 -8.44 12.13
N GLY A 411 2.11 -9.36 12.45
CA GLY A 411 3.46 -9.13 12.89
C GLY A 411 4.40 -10.19 12.31
N GLY A 412 5.69 -10.11 12.59
CA GLY A 412 6.65 -11.14 12.19
C GLY A 412 6.38 -12.50 12.85
N GLN A 413 7.07 -13.55 12.40
CA GLN A 413 7.17 -14.84 13.09
C GLN A 413 5.85 -15.62 13.29
N GLN A 414 4.91 -15.51 12.35
CA GLN A 414 3.63 -16.26 12.39
C GLN A 414 2.66 -15.83 13.52
N TYR A 415 2.78 -14.62 14.04
CA TYR A 415 1.79 -14.08 14.96
C TYR A 415 0.43 -13.78 14.30
N ASP A 416 0.40 -13.72 12.96
CA ASP A 416 -0.79 -13.47 12.14
C ASP A 416 -1.83 -14.59 12.19
N LYS A 417 -1.50 -15.72 12.79
CA LYS A 417 -2.38 -16.90 12.83
C LYS A 417 -2.15 -17.79 14.05
N LYS A 418 -3.19 -18.57 14.39
CA LYS A 418 -3.12 -19.56 15.46
C LYS A 418 -3.94 -20.79 15.14
N GLU A 419 -3.38 -21.95 15.46
CA GLU A 419 -4.06 -23.25 15.28
C GLU A 419 -4.85 -23.65 16.51
N ALA A 420 -6.03 -24.24 16.28
CA ALA A 420 -6.79 -25.04 17.23
C ALA A 420 -7.11 -26.40 16.62
N GLN A 421 -6.65 -27.49 17.25
CA GLN A 421 -7.02 -28.84 16.85
C GLN A 421 -8.21 -29.31 17.69
N MET A 422 -9.35 -29.49 17.04
CA MET A 422 -10.62 -29.81 17.70
C MET A 422 -11.14 -31.17 17.23
N ARG A 423 -11.55 -32.00 18.16
CA ARG A 423 -12.21 -33.27 17.89
C ARG A 423 -13.61 -33.26 18.48
N ILE A 424 -14.57 -33.71 17.70
CA ILE A 424 -15.92 -34.06 18.15
C ILE A 424 -16.12 -35.55 17.90
N SER A 425 -16.61 -36.27 18.90
CA SER A 425 -16.79 -37.71 18.82
C SER A 425 -18.07 -38.15 19.52
N LEU A 426 -18.59 -39.30 19.14
CA LEU A 426 -19.68 -40.04 19.81
C LEU A 426 -19.13 -41.41 20.27
N PRO A 427 -18.49 -41.46 21.47
CA PRO A 427 -17.81 -42.68 21.94
C PRO A 427 -18.78 -43.87 22.02
N ASN A 428 -18.28 -45.06 21.66
CA ASN A 428 -18.99 -46.32 21.72
C ASN A 428 -20.25 -46.41 20.84
N ALA A 429 -20.51 -45.46 19.95
CA ALA A 429 -21.62 -45.49 19.03
C ALA A 429 -21.32 -46.35 17.79
N PRO A 430 -22.32 -46.98 17.18
CA PRO A 430 -22.13 -47.64 15.89
C PRO A 430 -21.85 -46.64 14.79
N ALA A 431 -21.15 -47.05 13.75
CA ALA A 431 -20.78 -46.18 12.62
C ALA A 431 -22.00 -45.49 11.95
N SER A 432 -23.19 -46.13 12.02
CA SER A 432 -24.43 -45.56 11.48
C SER A 432 -24.97 -44.34 12.25
N ALA A 433 -24.45 -44.08 13.45
CA ALA A 433 -24.82 -42.92 14.27
C ALA A 433 -23.87 -41.73 14.10
N TRP A 434 -23.00 -41.79 13.11
CA TRP A 434 -22.01 -40.74 12.79
C TRP A 434 -21.92 -40.53 11.28
N ASP A 435 -22.23 -39.32 10.82
CA ASP A 435 -22.06 -38.90 9.43
C ASP A 435 -21.53 -37.48 9.34
N PRO A 436 -20.21 -37.25 9.19
CA PRO A 436 -19.67 -35.90 9.11
C PRO A 436 -19.96 -35.21 7.77
N THR A 437 -20.52 -35.92 6.78
CA THR A 437 -20.76 -35.31 5.46
C THR A 437 -21.93 -34.33 5.47
N ASN A 438 -22.82 -34.42 6.47
CA ASN A 438 -23.93 -33.49 6.68
C ASN A 438 -23.59 -32.34 7.67
N ASP A 439 -22.38 -32.34 8.25
CA ASP A 439 -21.94 -31.33 9.20
C ASP A 439 -21.63 -30.00 8.48
N PRO A 440 -22.24 -28.87 8.87
CA PRO A 440 -21.98 -27.57 8.21
C PRO A 440 -20.51 -27.16 8.20
N SER A 441 -19.77 -27.41 9.28
CA SER A 441 -18.35 -27.06 9.38
C SER A 441 -17.42 -28.12 8.79
N TRP A 442 -17.92 -29.26 8.35
CA TRP A 442 -17.16 -30.29 7.64
C TRP A 442 -17.38 -30.23 6.13
N ALA A 443 -18.46 -29.61 5.69
CA ALA A 443 -18.83 -29.53 4.28
C ALA A 443 -17.70 -28.95 3.42
N GLY A 444 -17.21 -29.78 2.50
CA GLY A 444 -16.13 -29.42 1.60
C GLY A 444 -14.72 -29.46 2.21
N ILE A 445 -14.53 -29.91 3.45
CA ILE A 445 -13.20 -30.05 4.06
C ILE A 445 -12.36 -31.07 3.29
N THR A 446 -11.05 -30.88 3.27
CA THR A 446 -10.07 -31.80 2.66
C THR A 446 -8.85 -31.94 3.59
N SER A 447 -7.89 -32.78 3.23
CA SER A 447 -6.61 -32.87 3.92
C SER A 447 -5.69 -31.65 3.68
N THR A 448 -6.07 -30.76 2.77
CA THR A 448 -5.32 -29.52 2.46
C THR A 448 -5.99 -28.34 3.14
N LEU A 449 -5.17 -27.50 3.77
CA LEU A 449 -5.61 -26.25 4.41
C LEU A 449 -6.23 -25.30 3.38
N LYS A 450 -7.43 -24.82 3.64
CA LYS A 450 -8.13 -23.82 2.81
C LYS A 450 -9.16 -23.06 3.61
N GLN A 451 -9.61 -21.93 3.10
CA GLN A 451 -10.69 -21.17 3.71
C GLN A 451 -11.98 -22.00 3.83
N MET A 452 -12.58 -21.96 5.02
CA MET A 452 -13.79 -22.71 5.36
C MET A 452 -14.90 -21.78 5.85
N PRO A 453 -15.71 -21.21 4.95
CA PRO A 453 -16.81 -20.31 5.33
C PRO A 453 -17.87 -20.94 6.25
N GLY A 454 -17.97 -22.28 6.31
CA GLY A 454 -18.81 -23.00 7.27
C GLY A 454 -18.29 -22.98 8.72
N ILE A 455 -17.15 -22.35 8.98
CA ILE A 455 -16.59 -22.13 10.32
C ILE A 455 -16.56 -20.62 10.58
N PRO A 456 -17.64 -20.02 11.10
CA PRO A 456 -17.69 -18.59 11.36
C PRO A 456 -16.74 -18.18 12.46
N MET A 457 -16.12 -17.01 12.27
CA MET A 457 -15.18 -16.39 13.19
C MET A 457 -15.71 -15.06 13.72
N TYR A 458 -15.39 -14.78 14.97
CA TYR A 458 -15.75 -13.55 15.67
C TYR A 458 -14.52 -12.92 16.31
N VAL A 459 -14.49 -11.59 16.28
CA VAL A 459 -13.51 -10.77 16.99
C VAL A 459 -14.27 -9.79 17.87
N ASP A 460 -13.99 -9.78 19.17
CA ASP A 460 -14.69 -8.96 20.18
C ASP A 460 -16.24 -9.06 20.09
N GLY A 461 -16.74 -10.27 19.85
CA GLY A 461 -18.15 -10.57 19.72
C GLY A 461 -18.80 -10.26 18.38
N VAL A 462 -18.08 -9.62 17.46
CA VAL A 462 -18.58 -9.29 16.11
C VAL A 462 -18.15 -10.38 15.13
N LYS A 463 -19.12 -10.90 14.36
CA LYS A 463 -18.81 -11.87 13.29
C LYS A 463 -18.05 -11.15 12.16
N VAL A 464 -16.83 -11.61 11.89
CA VAL A 464 -15.93 -11.04 10.88
C VAL A 464 -15.73 -11.95 9.67
N PHE A 465 -16.04 -13.24 9.79
CA PHE A 465 -15.89 -14.21 8.71
C PHE A 465 -16.92 -15.33 8.81
N GLY A 466 -17.22 -15.91 7.65
CA GLY A 466 -18.00 -17.14 7.53
C GLY A 466 -19.49 -16.99 7.75
N ASN A 467 -20.19 -18.12 7.65
CA ASN A 467 -21.64 -18.23 7.71
C ASN A 467 -22.06 -19.15 8.86
N GLU A 468 -23.01 -18.68 9.67
CA GLU A 468 -23.74 -19.57 10.59
C GLU A 468 -24.80 -20.35 9.81
N PRO A 469 -25.03 -21.63 10.09
CA PRO A 469 -26.20 -22.31 9.58
C PRO A 469 -27.44 -21.65 10.20
N VAL A 470 -28.27 -21.03 9.36
CA VAL A 470 -29.49 -20.36 9.81
C VAL A 470 -30.65 -21.35 9.70
N PRO A 471 -31.51 -21.50 10.73
CA PRO A 471 -32.71 -22.33 10.64
C PRO A 471 -33.56 -21.93 9.43
N GLY A 472 -33.82 -22.91 8.55
CA GLY A 472 -34.64 -22.69 7.37
C GLY A 472 -34.03 -21.91 6.22
N GLN A 473 -32.77 -21.50 6.29
CA GLN A 473 -32.11 -20.83 5.17
C GLN A 473 -31.67 -21.85 4.11
N THR A 474 -32.22 -21.70 2.90
CA THR A 474 -31.76 -22.45 1.74
C THR A 474 -30.42 -21.88 1.28
N VAL A 475 -29.42 -22.72 1.09
CA VAL A 475 -28.19 -22.36 0.40
C VAL A 475 -28.50 -22.39 -1.09
N PRO A 476 -28.50 -21.24 -1.77
CA PRO A 476 -28.84 -21.18 -3.19
C PRO A 476 -27.78 -21.86 -4.04
N VAL A 477 -28.20 -22.42 -5.15
CA VAL A 477 -27.28 -22.90 -6.19
C VAL A 477 -26.63 -21.67 -6.87
N THR A 478 -25.31 -21.64 -6.91
CA THR A 478 -24.54 -20.60 -7.59
C THR A 478 -24.03 -21.02 -8.97
N GLY A 479 -24.07 -22.32 -9.26
CA GLY A 479 -23.69 -22.86 -10.56
C GLY A 479 -23.89 -24.34 -10.68
N VAL A 480 -23.96 -24.80 -11.92
CA VAL A 480 -23.96 -26.24 -12.28
C VAL A 480 -22.91 -26.42 -13.38
N THR A 481 -22.04 -27.40 -13.21
CA THR A 481 -21.11 -27.82 -14.24
C THR A 481 -21.41 -29.21 -14.71
N VAL A 482 -21.16 -29.51 -15.97
CA VAL A 482 -21.35 -30.82 -16.60
C VAL A 482 -20.01 -31.35 -17.08
N SER A 483 -19.75 -32.62 -16.78
CA SER A 483 -18.54 -33.32 -17.25
C SER A 483 -18.93 -34.65 -17.91
N PRO A 484 -18.32 -34.92 -19.09
CA PRO A 484 -17.51 -34.07 -19.93
C PRO A 484 -18.32 -32.94 -20.59
N THR A 485 -17.65 -31.79 -20.89
CA THR A 485 -18.30 -30.63 -21.53
C THR A 485 -18.55 -30.82 -23.03
N THR A 486 -17.82 -31.73 -23.65
CA THR A 486 -17.96 -32.12 -25.05
C THR A 486 -17.88 -33.65 -25.13
N LEU A 487 -18.69 -34.25 -26.01
CA LEU A 487 -18.75 -35.69 -26.20
C LEU A 487 -19.05 -35.98 -27.64
N SER A 488 -18.29 -36.91 -28.26
CA SER A 488 -18.56 -37.43 -29.61
C SER A 488 -18.91 -38.91 -29.51
N LEU A 489 -20.11 -39.26 -29.96
CA LEU A 489 -20.58 -40.64 -29.99
C LEU A 489 -21.02 -41.03 -31.40
N THR A 490 -20.84 -42.29 -31.73
CA THR A 490 -21.47 -42.88 -32.93
C THR A 490 -22.88 -43.37 -32.58
N VAL A 491 -23.74 -43.42 -33.61
CA VAL A 491 -25.15 -43.85 -33.42
C VAL A 491 -25.21 -45.19 -32.71
N GLY A 492 -25.98 -45.25 -31.64
CA GLY A 492 -26.16 -46.45 -30.77
C GLY A 492 -25.21 -46.53 -29.59
N GLN A 493 -24.24 -45.64 -29.46
CA GLN A 493 -23.39 -45.54 -28.26
C GLN A 493 -24.04 -44.70 -27.16
N THR A 494 -23.73 -45.02 -25.92
CA THR A 494 -24.18 -44.28 -24.73
C THR A 494 -22.98 -43.81 -23.92
N SER A 495 -23.12 -42.70 -23.22
CA SER A 495 -22.12 -42.19 -22.25
C SER A 495 -22.84 -41.49 -21.10
N THR A 496 -22.16 -41.44 -19.98
CA THR A 496 -22.68 -40.77 -18.78
C THR A 496 -22.19 -39.35 -18.69
N LEU A 497 -23.10 -38.42 -18.50
CA LEU A 497 -22.80 -37.04 -18.12
C LEU A 497 -22.99 -36.88 -16.62
N THR A 498 -22.07 -36.21 -15.94
CA THR A 498 -22.17 -35.93 -14.51
C THR A 498 -22.38 -34.44 -14.32
N ALA A 499 -23.45 -34.07 -13.63
CA ALA A 499 -23.69 -32.71 -13.17
C ALA A 499 -23.11 -32.50 -11.77
N THR A 500 -22.38 -31.43 -11.58
CA THR A 500 -21.90 -31.01 -10.25
C THR A 500 -22.52 -29.67 -9.90
N VAL A 501 -23.29 -29.65 -8.81
CA VAL A 501 -23.93 -28.43 -8.29
C VAL A 501 -22.99 -27.71 -7.33
N SER A 502 -22.87 -26.41 -7.48
CA SER A 502 -22.08 -25.54 -6.60
C SER A 502 -23.00 -24.54 -5.88
N PRO A 503 -22.74 -24.23 -4.61
CA PRO A 503 -21.73 -24.86 -3.75
C PRO A 503 -22.15 -26.30 -3.35
N ALA A 504 -21.18 -27.10 -2.89
CA ALA A 504 -21.44 -28.51 -2.54
C ALA A 504 -22.50 -28.69 -1.43
N ASN A 505 -22.71 -27.65 -0.60
CA ASN A 505 -23.75 -27.61 0.44
C ASN A 505 -25.03 -26.90 -0.01
N ALA A 506 -25.29 -26.74 -1.31
CA ALA A 506 -26.57 -26.21 -1.80
C ALA A 506 -27.75 -27.06 -1.30
N THR A 507 -28.81 -26.41 -0.80
CA THR A 507 -29.96 -27.05 -0.20
C THR A 507 -30.74 -27.91 -1.20
N ASN A 508 -30.82 -27.46 -2.46
CA ASN A 508 -31.42 -28.19 -3.55
C ASN A 508 -30.38 -28.53 -4.61
N LYS A 509 -29.99 -29.79 -4.72
CA LYS A 509 -29.04 -30.28 -5.72
C LYS A 509 -29.70 -31.01 -6.89
N ASN A 510 -31.03 -30.99 -6.95
CA ASN A 510 -31.74 -31.63 -8.04
C ASN A 510 -31.42 -30.96 -9.36
N VAL A 511 -31.05 -31.75 -10.36
CA VAL A 511 -30.78 -31.29 -11.73
C VAL A 511 -31.82 -31.92 -12.66
N THR A 512 -32.25 -31.11 -13.63
CA THR A 512 -33.09 -31.56 -14.72
C THR A 512 -32.27 -31.55 -16.00
N TRP A 513 -32.33 -32.63 -16.73
CA TRP A 513 -31.66 -32.78 -18.01
C TRP A 513 -32.63 -32.51 -19.14
N SER A 514 -32.19 -31.84 -20.15
CA SER A 514 -32.93 -31.66 -21.41
C SER A 514 -31.99 -31.69 -22.59
N SER A 515 -32.45 -32.14 -23.72
CA SER A 515 -31.74 -32.06 -24.98
C SER A 515 -32.37 -31.01 -25.88
N SER A 516 -31.55 -30.17 -26.55
CA SER A 516 -32.02 -29.23 -27.55
C SER A 516 -32.43 -29.92 -28.85
N ASN A 517 -32.01 -31.17 -29.04
CA ASN A 517 -32.43 -31.99 -30.18
C ASN A 517 -32.53 -33.48 -29.75
N THR A 518 -33.72 -33.89 -29.41
CA THR A 518 -34.04 -35.27 -28.95
C THR A 518 -33.91 -36.34 -30.05
N SER A 519 -33.80 -35.93 -31.32
CA SER A 519 -33.46 -36.87 -32.40
C SER A 519 -31.96 -37.17 -32.53
N VAL A 520 -31.13 -36.41 -31.80
CA VAL A 520 -29.66 -36.61 -31.77
C VAL A 520 -29.21 -37.22 -30.44
N ALA A 521 -29.81 -36.79 -29.33
CA ALA A 521 -29.51 -37.29 -27.99
C ALA A 521 -30.76 -37.26 -27.10
N THR A 522 -31.04 -38.34 -26.38
CA THR A 522 -32.18 -38.48 -25.43
C THR A 522 -31.64 -38.74 -24.04
#